data_7dd64f5a191b71eeb4540e0c9fdf6583
#
_entry.id   7dd64f5a191b71eeb4540e0c9fdf6583
#
_cell.length_a   1.000
_cell.length_b   1.000
_cell.length_c   1.000
_cell.angle_alpha   90.00
_cell.angle_beta   90.00
_cell.angle_gamma   90.00
#
_symmetry.space_group_name_H-M   'P 1'
#
loop_
_entity.id
_entity.type
_entity.pdbx_description
1 polymer ?
#
loop_
_entity_poly.entity_id
_entity_poly.type
_entity_poly.pdbx_seq_one_letter_code
_entity_poly.pdbx_strand_id
1 'polypeptide(L)'
;MNRMAMEQYPALALDGEGAGKRALITGLRGFTGHYLAQELAAAGYRVFGTALPGEAGGPDIHHLDMTDRAAVAAMVAQVQPDVVAHLAGIASVTHANVELIYRVNVIGARNLLEALAAQDHKPSAVLLASSANIYGNVSAGMIDETMAPAPANDYAVSKLAMEYMARLWSDKLPIIIARPFNYTGVGQDENFLLPKIVSHFRKSARQIELGNLAIARDFSDVRMVATTYRRLLAISPASQAFNVCTGQAHSLANVIETMSAIAGYDIEVRVNPAFVRANDVLTLVGCNHKLSSVIGAVEPTPLAETLRWMYLA
;
A
#
# COMPACT_ATOMS: atom_id res chain seq x y z
N MET A 1 28.22 14.15 -20.64
CA MET A 1 26.89 14.62 -21.03
C MET A 1 26.24 13.52 -21.89
N ASN A 2 25.56 12.59 -21.27
CA ASN A 2 24.87 11.53 -21.97
C ASN A 2 23.36 11.78 -21.78
N ARG A 3 22.73 12.33 -22.83
CA ARG A 3 21.27 12.40 -22.93
C ARG A 3 20.78 10.98 -23.20
N MET A 4 20.50 10.21 -22.17
CA MET A 4 19.61 9.05 -22.32
C MET A 4 18.23 9.59 -22.67
N ALA A 5 17.72 9.18 -23.81
CA ALA A 5 16.40 9.48 -24.29
C ALA A 5 15.38 9.08 -23.20
N MET A 6 14.59 10.05 -22.73
CA MET A 6 13.38 9.78 -21.98
C MET A 6 12.41 9.14 -23.00
N GLU A 7 12.30 7.81 -22.94
CA GLU A 7 11.17 7.14 -23.56
C GLU A 7 9.90 7.71 -22.94
N GLN A 8 9.11 8.42 -23.75
CA GLN A 8 7.80 8.94 -23.32
C GLN A 8 6.87 7.73 -23.21
N TYR A 9 6.58 7.33 -21.97
CA TYR A 9 5.50 6.37 -21.72
C TYR A 9 4.16 7.04 -22.07
N PRO A 10 3.31 6.41 -22.89
CA PRO A 10 2.04 7.00 -23.31
C PRO A 10 1.12 7.21 -22.09
N ALA A 11 0.32 8.26 -22.12
CA ALA A 11 -0.74 8.45 -21.13
C ALA A 11 -1.67 7.21 -21.17
N LEU A 12 -1.77 6.50 -20.07
CA LEU A 12 -2.58 5.27 -19.99
C LEU A 12 -4.06 5.64 -19.96
N ALA A 13 -4.75 5.35 -21.07
CA ALA A 13 -6.20 5.34 -21.12
C ALA A 13 -6.74 4.17 -20.28
N LEU A 14 -7.84 4.38 -19.54
CA LEU A 14 -8.51 3.32 -18.78
C LEU A 14 -9.18 2.28 -19.68
N ASP A 15 -9.69 2.72 -20.83
CA ASP A 15 -10.55 1.90 -21.69
C ASP A 15 -9.76 0.76 -22.37
N GLY A 16 -10.09 -0.47 -21.96
CA GLY A 16 -9.62 -1.69 -22.63
C GLY A 16 -8.20 -2.16 -22.27
N GLU A 17 -7.49 -1.49 -21.33
CA GLU A 17 -6.14 -1.87 -20.90
C GLU A 17 -6.08 -3.31 -20.42
N GLY A 18 -7.10 -3.75 -19.67
CA GLY A 18 -7.24 -5.09 -19.10
C GLY A 18 -8.08 -6.06 -19.94
N ALA A 19 -8.53 -5.67 -21.14
CA ALA A 19 -9.45 -6.50 -21.93
C ALA A 19 -8.88 -7.90 -22.19
N GLY A 20 -9.63 -8.93 -21.75
CA GLY A 20 -9.23 -10.33 -21.86
C GLY A 20 -8.15 -10.80 -20.88
N LYS A 21 -7.63 -9.91 -20.00
CA LYS A 21 -6.58 -10.21 -19.03
C LYS A 21 -7.13 -10.54 -17.65
N ARG A 22 -6.41 -11.40 -16.93
CA ARG A 22 -6.71 -11.83 -15.56
C ARG A 22 -5.78 -11.14 -14.58
N ALA A 23 -6.36 -10.43 -13.61
CA ALA A 23 -5.62 -9.80 -12.52
C ALA A 23 -5.82 -10.60 -11.22
N LEU A 24 -4.76 -11.00 -10.56
CA LEU A 24 -4.82 -11.65 -9.24
C LEU A 24 -4.43 -10.64 -8.16
N ILE A 25 -5.32 -10.41 -7.18
CA ILE A 25 -5.05 -9.62 -5.99
C ILE A 25 -5.03 -10.54 -4.77
N THR A 26 -3.87 -10.76 -4.17
CA THR A 26 -3.85 -11.44 -2.88
C THR A 26 -4.23 -10.45 -1.78
N GLY A 27 -5.06 -10.89 -0.82
CA GLY A 27 -5.62 -10.00 0.19
C GLY A 27 -6.67 -9.02 -0.36
N LEU A 28 -7.47 -9.46 -1.33
CA LEU A 28 -8.48 -8.64 -1.99
C LEU A 28 -9.51 -8.05 -1.01
N ARG A 29 -9.84 -8.76 0.08
CA ARG A 29 -10.78 -8.29 1.11
C ARG A 29 -10.18 -7.25 2.06
N GLY A 30 -8.86 -7.07 2.03
CA GLY A 30 -8.19 -6.01 2.76
C GLY A 30 -8.54 -4.60 2.23
N PHE A 31 -8.22 -3.59 3.02
CA PHE A 31 -8.51 -2.19 2.72
C PHE A 31 -8.07 -1.78 1.30
N THR A 32 -6.80 -1.94 0.96
CA THR A 32 -6.25 -1.56 -0.34
C THR A 32 -6.75 -2.47 -1.47
N GLY A 33 -6.92 -3.78 -1.18
CA GLY A 33 -7.35 -4.78 -2.15
C GLY A 33 -8.70 -4.47 -2.76
N HIS A 34 -9.63 -3.97 -1.95
CA HIS A 34 -10.97 -3.58 -2.39
C HIS A 34 -10.92 -2.44 -3.43
N TYR A 35 -10.16 -1.38 -3.17
CA TYR A 35 -10.02 -0.24 -4.09
C TYR A 35 -9.28 -0.63 -5.37
N LEU A 36 -8.21 -1.43 -5.25
CA LEU A 36 -7.50 -1.92 -6.44
C LEU A 36 -8.36 -2.83 -7.30
N ALA A 37 -9.23 -3.66 -6.69
CA ALA A 37 -10.15 -4.50 -7.43
C ALA A 37 -11.14 -3.68 -8.28
N GLN A 38 -11.68 -2.59 -7.73
CA GLN A 38 -12.55 -1.66 -8.45
C GLN A 38 -11.80 -0.99 -9.61
N GLU A 39 -10.59 -0.51 -9.35
CA GLU A 39 -9.74 0.17 -10.34
C GLU A 39 -9.38 -0.77 -11.51
N LEU A 40 -8.98 -2.02 -11.23
CA LEU A 40 -8.64 -3.00 -12.25
C LEU A 40 -9.88 -3.47 -13.03
N ALA A 41 -11.01 -3.67 -12.36
CA ALA A 41 -12.27 -4.02 -13.02
C ALA A 41 -12.73 -2.89 -13.97
N ALA A 42 -12.63 -1.63 -13.54
CA ALA A 42 -12.95 -0.46 -14.38
C ALA A 42 -12.03 -0.37 -15.61
N ALA A 43 -10.77 -0.82 -15.50
CA ALA A 43 -9.81 -0.93 -16.61
C ALA A 43 -10.03 -2.15 -17.52
N GLY A 44 -11.03 -2.99 -17.23
CA GLY A 44 -11.43 -4.14 -18.07
C GLY A 44 -10.78 -5.48 -17.70
N TYR A 45 -10.02 -5.56 -16.60
CA TYR A 45 -9.49 -6.83 -16.12
C TYR A 45 -10.57 -7.72 -15.51
N ARG A 46 -10.49 -9.03 -15.73
CA ARG A 46 -11.18 -9.99 -14.87
C ARG A 46 -10.37 -10.16 -13.58
N VAL A 47 -10.98 -9.74 -12.47
CA VAL A 47 -10.28 -9.69 -11.18
C VAL A 47 -10.55 -10.96 -10.39
N PHE A 48 -9.47 -11.65 -10.01
CA PHE A 48 -9.44 -12.76 -9.07
C PHE A 48 -8.80 -12.30 -7.76
N GLY A 49 -9.20 -12.90 -6.65
CA GLY A 49 -8.64 -12.52 -5.37
C GLY A 49 -8.44 -13.67 -4.41
N THR A 50 -7.60 -13.44 -3.38
CA THR A 50 -7.57 -14.31 -2.23
C THR A 50 -8.20 -13.66 -1.01
N ALA A 51 -8.83 -14.49 -0.17
CA ALA A 51 -9.37 -14.15 1.13
C ALA A 51 -8.97 -15.22 2.14
N LEU A 52 -9.00 -14.91 3.43
CA LEU A 52 -8.78 -15.91 4.46
C LEU A 52 -9.99 -16.85 4.57
N PRO A 53 -9.79 -18.10 5.02
CA PRO A 53 -10.89 -19.00 5.32
C PRO A 53 -11.88 -18.36 6.32
N GLY A 54 -13.17 -18.37 5.98
CA GLY A 54 -14.24 -17.75 6.79
C GLY A 54 -14.60 -16.32 6.42
N GLU A 55 -13.81 -15.64 5.59
CA GLU A 55 -14.20 -14.33 5.03
C GLU A 55 -15.25 -14.48 3.92
N ALA A 56 -15.92 -13.38 3.56
CA ALA A 56 -16.91 -13.38 2.50
C ALA A 56 -16.31 -13.81 1.14
N GLY A 57 -16.98 -14.74 0.46
CA GLY A 57 -16.55 -15.31 -0.81
C GLY A 57 -17.14 -14.62 -2.04
N GLY A 58 -16.92 -15.26 -3.17
CA GLY A 58 -17.43 -14.91 -4.50
C GLY A 58 -16.87 -15.87 -5.54
N PRO A 59 -17.38 -15.88 -6.78
CA PRO A 59 -16.99 -16.86 -7.80
C PRO A 59 -15.50 -16.81 -8.17
N ASP A 60 -14.87 -15.63 -8.07
CA ASP A 60 -13.46 -15.42 -8.41
C ASP A 60 -12.60 -15.17 -7.14
N ILE A 61 -13.09 -15.60 -5.95
CA ILE A 61 -12.38 -15.48 -4.67
C ILE A 61 -11.93 -16.85 -4.19
N HIS A 62 -10.63 -17.00 -3.99
CA HIS A 62 -10.00 -18.21 -3.47
C HIS A 62 -9.72 -18.06 -1.97
N HIS A 63 -10.31 -18.94 -1.15
CA HIS A 63 -10.08 -18.95 0.29
C HIS A 63 -8.86 -19.80 0.62
N LEU A 64 -7.78 -19.16 1.05
CA LEU A 64 -6.54 -19.85 1.42
C LEU A 64 -5.67 -19.00 2.34
N ASP A 65 -4.79 -19.67 3.07
CA ASP A 65 -3.68 -19.04 3.78
C ASP A 65 -2.47 -18.96 2.83
N MET A 66 -1.90 -17.78 2.65
CA MET A 66 -0.71 -17.59 1.81
C MET A 66 0.51 -18.40 2.31
N THR A 67 0.51 -18.84 3.56
CA THR A 67 1.56 -19.70 4.11
C THR A 67 1.41 -21.18 3.72
N ASP A 68 0.26 -21.57 3.18
CA ASP A 68 0.04 -22.90 2.58
C ASP A 68 0.54 -22.92 1.13
N ARG A 69 1.77 -23.42 0.95
CA ARG A 69 2.44 -23.50 -0.35
C ARG A 69 1.65 -24.29 -1.40
N ALA A 70 1.00 -25.38 -0.99
CA ALA A 70 0.26 -26.24 -1.93
C ALA A 70 -1.02 -25.55 -2.40
N ALA A 71 -1.78 -24.92 -1.49
CA ALA A 71 -2.97 -24.16 -1.81
C ALA A 71 -2.65 -22.96 -2.72
N VAL A 72 -1.56 -22.24 -2.45
CA VAL A 72 -1.10 -21.13 -3.31
C VAL A 72 -0.74 -21.62 -4.71
N ALA A 73 -0.01 -22.74 -4.83
CA ALA A 73 0.35 -23.33 -6.13
C ALA A 73 -0.89 -23.76 -6.94
N ALA A 74 -1.85 -24.42 -6.29
CA ALA A 74 -3.10 -24.84 -6.93
C ALA A 74 -3.92 -23.64 -7.42
N MET A 75 -4.06 -22.59 -6.61
CA MET A 75 -4.75 -21.36 -6.97
C MET A 75 -4.09 -20.67 -8.17
N VAL A 76 -2.76 -20.51 -8.17
CA VAL A 76 -2.02 -19.89 -9.28
C VAL A 76 -2.20 -20.68 -10.57
N ALA A 77 -2.12 -22.03 -10.52
CA ALA A 77 -2.33 -22.89 -11.67
C ALA A 77 -3.76 -22.78 -12.24
N GLN A 78 -4.75 -22.58 -11.38
CA GLN A 78 -6.14 -22.39 -11.80
C GLN A 78 -6.41 -21.01 -12.39
N VAL A 79 -5.89 -19.94 -11.76
CA VAL A 79 -6.12 -18.56 -12.20
C VAL A 79 -5.30 -18.21 -13.43
N GLN A 80 -4.03 -18.64 -13.50
CA GLN A 80 -3.06 -18.26 -14.54
C GLN A 80 -3.08 -16.74 -14.80
N PRO A 81 -2.73 -15.90 -13.81
CA PRO A 81 -2.90 -14.45 -13.90
C PRO A 81 -1.94 -13.81 -14.91
N ASP A 82 -2.41 -12.78 -15.62
CA ASP A 82 -1.62 -11.94 -16.52
C ASP A 82 -0.90 -10.82 -15.75
N VAL A 83 -1.51 -10.34 -14.65
CA VAL A 83 -0.90 -9.40 -13.71
C VAL A 83 -1.22 -9.81 -12.27
N VAL A 84 -0.31 -9.51 -11.34
CA VAL A 84 -0.46 -9.89 -9.93
C VAL A 84 -0.16 -8.69 -9.02
N ALA A 85 -1.06 -8.42 -8.07
CA ALA A 85 -0.83 -7.51 -6.96
C ALA A 85 -0.82 -8.30 -5.64
N HIS A 86 0.34 -8.41 -5.01
CA HIS A 86 0.48 -9.07 -3.71
C HIS A 86 0.30 -8.04 -2.59
N LEU A 87 -0.92 -7.98 -2.05
CA LEU A 87 -1.31 -7.10 -0.95
C LEU A 87 -1.57 -7.87 0.35
N ALA A 88 -1.67 -9.19 0.30
CA ALA A 88 -1.81 -10.03 1.49
C ALA A 88 -0.61 -9.84 2.40
N GLY A 89 -0.87 -9.47 3.64
CA GLY A 89 0.18 -9.24 4.62
C GLY A 89 -0.38 -8.66 5.93
N ILE A 90 0.39 -8.80 7.00
CA ILE A 90 0.09 -8.16 8.27
C ILE A 90 0.71 -6.76 8.22
N ALA A 91 -0.14 -5.71 8.24
CA ALA A 91 0.26 -4.32 8.11
C ALA A 91 0.42 -3.59 9.45
N SER A 92 0.06 -4.21 10.58
CA SER A 92 0.15 -3.59 11.89
C SER A 92 1.57 -3.62 12.45
N VAL A 93 2.10 -2.45 12.76
CA VAL A 93 3.42 -2.30 13.44
C VAL A 93 3.37 -2.71 14.92
N THR A 94 2.18 -2.92 15.48
CA THR A 94 1.94 -3.29 16.89
C THR A 94 1.38 -4.72 17.03
N HIS A 95 1.48 -5.54 15.97
CA HIS A 95 0.95 -6.90 16.00
C HIS A 95 1.72 -7.75 17.02
N ALA A 96 0.98 -8.38 17.94
CA ALA A 96 1.59 -9.11 19.06
C ALA A 96 2.33 -10.40 18.66
N ASN A 97 1.94 -11.03 17.54
CA ASN A 97 2.59 -12.25 17.06
C ASN A 97 3.62 -11.94 15.99
N VAL A 98 4.88 -11.79 16.42
CA VAL A 98 6.02 -11.46 15.54
C VAL A 98 6.29 -12.58 14.53
N GLU A 99 6.24 -13.86 14.95
CA GLU A 99 6.46 -14.99 14.06
C GLU A 99 5.47 -14.99 12.89
N LEU A 100 4.21 -14.70 13.17
CA LEU A 100 3.17 -14.63 12.13
C LEU A 100 3.43 -13.51 11.14
N ILE A 101 3.97 -12.35 11.57
CA ILE A 101 4.38 -11.26 10.67
C ILE A 101 5.37 -11.78 9.62
N TYR A 102 6.44 -12.46 10.05
CA TYR A 102 7.44 -12.98 9.12
C TYR A 102 6.90 -14.11 8.26
N ARG A 103 6.12 -15.02 8.81
CA ARG A 103 5.51 -16.10 8.04
C ARG A 103 4.61 -15.58 6.93
N VAL A 104 3.70 -14.67 7.23
CA VAL A 104 2.77 -14.14 6.23
C VAL A 104 3.50 -13.23 5.24
N ASN A 105 4.27 -12.24 5.72
CA ASN A 105 4.86 -11.22 4.86
C ASN A 105 6.02 -11.75 4.01
N VAL A 106 6.80 -12.71 4.50
CA VAL A 106 7.99 -13.22 3.78
C VAL A 106 7.70 -14.57 3.14
N ILE A 107 7.24 -15.57 3.93
CA ILE A 107 7.02 -16.92 3.40
C ILE A 107 5.79 -16.95 2.49
N GLY A 108 4.72 -16.23 2.83
CA GLY A 108 3.54 -16.09 1.96
C GLY A 108 3.89 -15.48 0.61
N ALA A 109 4.67 -14.38 0.59
CA ALA A 109 5.16 -13.78 -0.65
C ALA A 109 6.06 -14.75 -1.43
N ARG A 110 6.96 -15.47 -0.76
CA ARG A 110 7.83 -16.48 -1.38
C ARG A 110 7.04 -17.61 -2.05
N ASN A 111 6.01 -18.13 -1.37
CA ASN A 111 5.15 -19.18 -1.93
C ASN A 111 4.45 -18.72 -3.22
N LEU A 112 3.96 -17.46 -3.24
CA LEU A 112 3.36 -16.88 -4.43
C LEU A 112 4.36 -16.78 -5.59
N LEU A 113 5.56 -16.23 -5.35
CA LEU A 113 6.59 -16.07 -6.38
C LEU A 113 7.06 -17.42 -6.92
N GLU A 114 7.23 -18.42 -6.05
CA GLU A 114 7.58 -19.79 -6.44
C GLU A 114 6.48 -20.40 -7.34
N ALA A 115 5.21 -20.26 -6.94
CA ALA A 115 4.08 -20.76 -7.72
C ALA A 115 3.97 -20.09 -9.09
N LEU A 116 4.13 -18.76 -9.17
CA LEU A 116 4.11 -18.01 -10.43
C LEU A 116 5.29 -18.40 -11.34
N ALA A 117 6.49 -18.54 -10.77
CA ALA A 117 7.68 -18.92 -11.52
C ALA A 117 7.64 -20.38 -12.04
N ALA A 118 6.82 -21.24 -11.43
CA ALA A 118 6.65 -22.63 -11.89
C ALA A 118 5.67 -22.77 -13.05
N GLN A 119 4.82 -21.77 -13.35
CA GLN A 119 3.87 -21.86 -14.47
C GLN A 119 4.58 -21.67 -15.81
N ASP A 120 4.02 -22.22 -16.89
CA ASP A 120 4.44 -21.90 -18.26
C ASP A 120 3.97 -20.48 -18.64
N HIS A 121 2.72 -20.14 -18.32
CA HIS A 121 2.19 -18.79 -18.46
C HIS A 121 2.71 -17.89 -17.33
N LYS A 122 3.59 -16.96 -17.65
CA LYS A 122 4.14 -15.99 -16.70
C LYS A 122 3.31 -14.69 -16.70
N PRO A 123 3.06 -14.10 -15.54
CA PRO A 123 2.46 -12.76 -15.50
C PRO A 123 3.41 -11.73 -16.13
N SER A 124 2.83 -10.72 -16.77
CA SER A 124 3.58 -9.59 -17.34
C SER A 124 4.02 -8.58 -16.28
N ALA A 125 3.40 -8.61 -15.09
CA ALA A 125 3.75 -7.77 -13.94
C ALA A 125 3.40 -8.44 -12.63
N VAL A 126 4.30 -8.35 -11.63
CA VAL A 126 4.09 -8.81 -10.25
C VAL A 126 4.43 -7.67 -9.30
N LEU A 127 3.42 -6.97 -8.80
CA LEU A 127 3.58 -5.90 -7.81
C LEU A 127 3.54 -6.49 -6.40
N LEU A 128 4.58 -6.21 -5.61
CA LEU A 128 4.64 -6.54 -4.18
C LEU A 128 4.52 -5.26 -3.35
N ALA A 129 3.51 -5.21 -2.48
CA ALA A 129 3.33 -4.10 -1.56
C ALA A 129 4.33 -4.21 -0.39
N SER A 130 5.40 -3.40 -0.44
CA SER A 130 6.31 -3.11 0.66
C SER A 130 5.77 -1.97 1.52
N SER A 131 6.62 -1.14 2.09
CA SER A 131 6.23 -0.01 2.92
C SER A 131 7.37 1.00 3.05
N ALA A 132 7.06 2.30 3.15
CA ALA A 132 8.01 3.32 3.54
C ALA A 132 8.57 3.14 4.98
N ASN A 133 7.94 2.30 5.81
CA ASN A 133 8.48 1.95 7.13
C ASN A 133 9.87 1.30 7.07
N ILE A 134 10.29 0.75 5.92
CA ILE A 134 11.65 0.21 5.75
C ILE A 134 12.73 1.27 5.91
N TYR A 135 12.41 2.55 5.65
CA TYR A 135 13.34 3.66 5.86
C TYR A 135 13.56 3.98 7.34
N GLY A 136 12.65 3.52 8.21
CA GLY A 136 12.75 3.69 9.66
C GLY A 136 12.61 5.14 10.11
N ASN A 137 13.38 5.50 11.12
CA ASN A 137 13.34 6.81 11.75
C ASN A 137 14.39 7.77 11.15
N VAL A 138 14.42 7.92 9.83
CA VAL A 138 15.36 8.84 9.17
C VAL A 138 14.89 10.27 9.35
N SER A 139 15.77 11.14 9.83
CA SER A 139 15.46 12.52 10.24
C SER A 139 15.70 13.56 9.14
N ALA A 140 15.95 13.17 7.90
CA ALA A 140 16.46 14.09 6.89
C ALA A 140 15.55 14.19 5.66
N GLY A 141 14.85 15.32 5.56
CA GLY A 141 14.31 15.80 4.27
C GLY A 141 13.30 14.88 3.58
N MET A 142 13.25 15.01 2.27
CA MET A 142 12.40 14.18 1.40
C MET A 142 13.10 12.85 1.09
N ILE A 143 12.42 11.73 1.29
CA ILE A 143 12.96 10.37 1.16
C ILE A 143 12.74 9.87 -0.26
N ASP A 144 13.81 9.57 -0.97
CA ASP A 144 13.76 8.87 -2.25
C ASP A 144 14.19 7.40 -2.12
N GLU A 145 14.11 6.65 -3.23
CA GLU A 145 14.40 5.22 -3.25
C GLU A 145 15.89 4.87 -3.11
N THR A 146 16.79 5.86 -3.18
CA THR A 146 18.25 5.68 -2.98
C THR A 146 18.61 5.66 -1.49
N MET A 147 17.70 6.14 -0.63
CA MET A 147 17.88 6.12 0.81
C MET A 147 18.07 4.70 1.32
N ALA A 148 19.12 4.47 2.10
CA ALA A 148 19.39 3.18 2.71
C ALA A 148 18.29 2.79 3.70
N PRO A 149 17.74 1.57 3.63
CA PRO A 149 16.78 1.10 4.61
C PRO A 149 17.35 1.04 6.02
N ALA A 150 16.58 1.46 7.03
CA ALA A 150 16.91 1.42 8.44
C ALA A 150 15.67 1.03 9.27
N PRO A 151 15.09 -0.18 9.07
CA PRO A 151 13.82 -0.57 9.67
C PRO A 151 13.88 -0.53 11.20
N ALA A 152 12.83 0.02 11.85
CA ALA A 152 12.78 0.25 13.28
C ALA A 152 11.79 -0.66 14.05
N ASN A 153 11.16 -1.62 13.36
CA ASN A 153 10.22 -2.60 13.94
C ASN A 153 10.13 -3.84 13.06
N ASP A 154 9.56 -4.95 13.63
CA ASP A 154 9.46 -6.24 12.94
C ASP A 154 8.66 -6.19 11.64
N TYR A 155 7.60 -5.39 11.59
CA TYR A 155 6.86 -5.18 10.35
C TYR A 155 7.76 -4.61 9.24
N ALA A 156 8.51 -3.55 9.53
CA ALA A 156 9.42 -2.95 8.57
C ALA A 156 10.55 -3.90 8.16
N VAL A 157 11.12 -4.65 9.12
CA VAL A 157 12.11 -5.71 8.84
C VAL A 157 11.52 -6.78 7.94
N SER A 158 10.29 -7.26 8.21
CA SER A 158 9.64 -8.27 7.37
C SER A 158 9.40 -7.80 5.94
N LYS A 159 9.01 -6.52 5.75
CA LYS A 159 8.84 -5.92 4.41
C LYS A 159 10.18 -5.79 3.68
N LEU A 160 11.23 -5.36 4.36
CA LEU A 160 12.57 -5.31 3.78
C LEU A 160 13.08 -6.72 3.42
N ALA A 161 12.88 -7.70 4.30
CA ALA A 161 13.23 -9.10 4.02
C ALA A 161 12.47 -9.65 2.80
N MET A 162 11.18 -9.32 2.66
CA MET A 162 10.39 -9.63 1.47
C MET A 162 10.99 -9.02 0.20
N GLU A 163 11.42 -7.75 0.22
CA GLU A 163 12.06 -7.11 -0.94
C GLU A 163 13.36 -7.83 -1.36
N TYR A 164 14.22 -8.17 -0.39
CA TYR A 164 15.46 -8.91 -0.68
C TYR A 164 15.17 -10.33 -1.18
N MET A 165 14.22 -11.03 -0.58
CA MET A 165 13.79 -12.35 -1.02
C MET A 165 13.23 -12.30 -2.45
N ALA A 166 12.44 -11.28 -2.78
CA ALA A 166 11.85 -11.12 -4.11
C ALA A 166 12.90 -10.95 -5.21
N ARG A 167 14.04 -10.32 -4.93
CA ARG A 167 15.16 -10.18 -5.89
C ARG A 167 15.70 -11.52 -6.39
N LEU A 168 15.58 -12.59 -5.60
CA LEU A 168 15.99 -13.94 -6.01
C LEU A 168 15.14 -14.50 -7.17
N TRP A 169 14.02 -13.85 -7.47
CA TRP A 169 13.09 -14.24 -8.54
C TRP A 169 13.10 -13.28 -9.74
N SER A 170 13.93 -12.21 -9.71
CA SER A 170 13.92 -11.15 -10.72
C SER A 170 14.26 -11.64 -12.14
N ASP A 171 15.05 -12.71 -12.26
CA ASP A 171 15.38 -13.32 -13.56
C ASP A 171 14.21 -14.15 -14.13
N LYS A 172 13.19 -14.45 -13.34
CA LYS A 172 12.06 -15.31 -13.71
C LYS A 172 10.74 -14.57 -13.80
N LEU A 173 10.60 -13.47 -13.06
CA LEU A 173 9.34 -12.73 -12.91
C LEU A 173 9.60 -11.23 -12.99
N PRO A 174 8.72 -10.45 -13.66
CA PRO A 174 8.80 -8.99 -13.74
C PRO A 174 8.28 -8.36 -12.43
N ILE A 175 9.13 -8.33 -11.40
CA ILE A 175 8.76 -7.89 -10.07
C ILE A 175 8.87 -6.37 -9.93
N ILE A 176 7.85 -5.75 -9.34
CA ILE A 176 7.76 -4.33 -9.01
C ILE A 176 7.57 -4.22 -7.50
N ILE A 177 8.38 -3.41 -6.84
CA ILE A 177 8.23 -3.13 -5.40
C ILE A 177 7.56 -1.77 -5.22
N ALA A 178 6.40 -1.75 -4.58
CA ALA A 178 5.76 -0.50 -4.18
C ALA A 178 6.02 -0.23 -2.69
N ARG A 179 6.52 0.96 -2.37
CA ARG A 179 6.78 1.43 -1.00
C ARG A 179 5.80 2.57 -0.66
N PRO A 180 4.54 2.24 -0.32
CA PRO A 180 3.59 3.28 0.06
C PRO A 180 4.03 3.95 1.38
N PHE A 181 3.87 5.29 1.41
CA PHE A 181 3.87 6.08 2.62
C PHE A 181 2.52 5.91 3.33
N ASN A 182 2.18 6.79 4.30
CA ASN A 182 0.88 6.59 4.93
C ASN A 182 -0.23 6.92 3.92
N TYR A 183 -1.30 6.18 3.97
CA TYR A 183 -2.49 6.45 3.18
C TYR A 183 -3.74 6.06 3.96
N THR A 184 -4.87 6.66 3.58
CA THR A 184 -6.13 6.49 4.29
C THR A 184 -7.33 6.56 3.35
N GLY A 185 -8.50 6.21 3.84
CA GLY A 185 -9.76 6.26 3.12
C GLY A 185 -10.88 5.55 3.87
N VAL A 186 -12.06 5.54 3.28
CA VAL A 186 -13.23 4.84 3.82
C VAL A 186 -12.96 3.33 3.91
N GLY A 187 -13.34 2.72 5.05
CA GLY A 187 -13.15 1.28 5.29
C GLY A 187 -11.79 0.90 5.88
N GLN A 188 -10.89 1.85 6.14
CA GLN A 188 -9.68 1.58 6.90
C GLN A 188 -10.01 1.41 8.38
N ASP A 189 -9.35 0.45 9.04
CA ASP A 189 -9.56 0.11 10.45
C ASP A 189 -9.28 1.30 11.39
N GLU A 190 -10.12 1.51 12.41
CA GLU A 190 -10.01 2.59 13.40
C GLU A 190 -8.76 2.50 14.30
N ASN A 191 -8.00 1.40 14.26
CA ASN A 191 -6.69 1.30 14.91
C ASN A 191 -5.61 2.13 14.19
N PHE A 192 -5.85 2.57 12.95
CA PHE A 192 -4.97 3.51 12.25
C PHE A 192 -5.28 4.96 12.64
N LEU A 193 -4.27 5.81 12.58
CA LEU A 193 -4.30 7.16 13.12
C LEU A 193 -5.43 8.05 12.55
N LEU A 194 -5.52 8.19 11.22
CA LEU A 194 -6.53 9.05 10.60
C LEU A 194 -7.95 8.50 10.75
N PRO A 195 -8.23 7.20 10.53
CA PRO A 195 -9.53 6.62 10.83
C PRO A 195 -9.95 6.80 12.30
N LYS A 196 -9.02 6.65 13.26
CA LYS A 196 -9.28 6.93 14.69
C LYS A 196 -9.76 8.36 14.89
N ILE A 197 -9.06 9.35 14.31
CA ILE A 197 -9.42 10.76 14.42
C ILE A 197 -10.81 11.00 13.82
N VAL A 198 -11.03 10.57 12.57
CA VAL A 198 -12.33 10.73 11.89
C VAL A 198 -13.47 10.09 12.69
N SER A 199 -13.26 8.88 13.23
CA SER A 199 -14.25 8.17 14.04
C SER A 199 -14.62 8.95 15.31
N HIS A 200 -13.66 9.60 16.00
CA HIS A 200 -13.94 10.45 17.16
C HIS A 200 -14.83 11.63 16.79
N PHE A 201 -14.55 12.30 15.67
CA PHE A 201 -15.40 13.40 15.19
C PHE A 201 -16.80 12.92 14.78
N ARG A 202 -16.92 11.79 14.09
CA ARG A 202 -18.22 11.19 13.73
C ARG A 202 -19.07 10.81 14.94
N LYS A 203 -18.43 10.36 16.02
CA LYS A 203 -19.07 10.03 17.30
C LYS A 203 -19.34 11.27 18.18
N SER A 204 -19.06 12.48 17.66
CA SER A 204 -19.19 13.74 18.40
C SER A 204 -18.41 13.74 19.73
N ALA A 205 -17.29 13.03 19.78
CA ALA A 205 -16.43 12.96 20.95
C ALA A 205 -15.87 14.37 21.28
N ARG A 206 -15.77 14.69 22.57
CA ARG A 206 -15.23 15.97 23.05
C ARG A 206 -13.74 15.93 23.32
N GLN A 207 -13.17 14.72 23.41
CA GLN A 207 -11.75 14.50 23.69
C GLN A 207 -11.20 13.37 22.86
N ILE A 208 -9.91 13.46 22.52
CA ILE A 208 -9.15 12.40 21.87
C ILE A 208 -7.75 12.33 22.48
N GLU A 209 -7.25 11.13 22.73
CA GLU A 209 -5.86 10.92 23.12
C GLU A 209 -5.00 10.60 21.91
N LEU A 210 -3.96 11.41 21.71
CA LEU A 210 -3.00 11.28 20.62
C LEU A 210 -1.56 11.33 21.17
N GLY A 211 -0.57 11.05 20.32
CA GLY A 211 0.84 11.26 20.61
C GLY A 211 1.27 12.70 20.34
N ASN A 212 2.50 12.86 19.84
CA ASN A 212 3.08 14.16 19.50
C ASN A 212 2.36 14.80 18.30
N LEU A 213 1.76 15.98 18.51
CA LEU A 213 1.03 16.72 17.45
C LEU A 213 1.93 17.41 16.42
N ALA A 214 3.22 17.62 16.75
CA ALA A 214 4.17 18.24 15.84
C ALA A 214 4.69 17.29 14.75
N ILE A 215 4.40 15.98 14.87
CA ILE A 215 4.80 15.03 13.82
C ILE A 215 4.03 15.32 12.54
N ALA A 216 4.77 15.30 11.42
CA ALA A 216 4.19 15.45 10.09
C ALA A 216 4.45 14.21 9.24
N ARG A 217 3.47 13.79 8.48
CA ARG A 217 3.53 12.61 7.62
C ARG A 217 2.95 12.93 6.24
N ASP A 218 3.43 12.19 5.25
CA ASP A 218 2.82 12.13 3.93
C ASP A 218 1.61 11.19 4.01
N PHE A 219 0.43 11.74 3.71
CA PHE A 219 -0.82 10.98 3.71
C PHE A 219 -1.45 11.01 2.32
N SER A 220 -1.54 9.86 1.68
CA SER A 220 -2.20 9.69 0.40
C SER A 220 -3.66 9.24 0.57
N ASP A 221 -4.48 9.50 -0.43
CA ASP A 221 -5.79 8.86 -0.59
C ASP A 221 -5.61 7.43 -1.12
N VAL A 222 -6.35 6.47 -0.58
CA VAL A 222 -6.27 5.07 -1.03
C VAL A 222 -6.63 4.89 -2.51
N ARG A 223 -7.50 5.75 -3.07
CA ARG A 223 -7.86 5.74 -4.49
C ARG A 223 -6.67 6.12 -5.36
N MET A 224 -5.87 7.12 -4.95
CA MET A 224 -4.60 7.47 -5.59
C MET A 224 -3.63 6.28 -5.56
N VAL A 225 -3.53 5.57 -4.43
CA VAL A 225 -2.68 4.37 -4.31
C VAL A 225 -3.14 3.28 -5.25
N ALA A 226 -4.45 3.02 -5.35
CA ALA A 226 -5.01 2.02 -6.25
C ALA A 226 -4.75 2.35 -7.73
N THR A 227 -4.96 3.59 -8.14
CA THR A 227 -4.64 4.09 -9.50
C THR A 227 -3.14 3.94 -9.78
N THR A 228 -2.28 4.25 -8.82
CA THR A 228 -0.82 4.08 -8.95
C THR A 228 -0.46 2.61 -9.15
N TYR A 229 -1.01 1.71 -8.37
CA TYR A 229 -0.75 0.27 -8.51
C TYR A 229 -1.23 -0.28 -9.85
N ARG A 230 -2.42 0.14 -10.33
CA ARG A 230 -2.90 -0.22 -11.67
C ARG A 230 -1.92 0.23 -12.75
N ARG A 231 -1.49 1.50 -12.72
CA ARG A 231 -0.54 2.04 -13.73
C ARG A 231 0.81 1.31 -13.70
N LEU A 232 1.32 0.98 -12.50
CA LEU A 232 2.53 0.18 -12.35
C LEU A 232 2.37 -1.23 -12.95
N LEU A 233 1.22 -1.88 -12.74
CA LEU A 233 0.92 -3.18 -13.33
C LEU A 233 0.83 -3.12 -14.85
N ALA A 234 0.26 -2.06 -15.41
CA ALA A 234 0.10 -1.88 -16.85
C ALA A 234 1.43 -1.60 -17.57
N ILE A 235 2.30 -0.75 -16.99
CA ILE A 235 3.61 -0.38 -17.55
C ILE A 235 4.66 -1.46 -17.30
N SER A 236 4.56 -2.16 -16.17
CA SER A 236 5.49 -3.22 -15.75
C SER A 236 6.97 -2.79 -15.73
N PRO A 237 7.35 -1.76 -14.95
CA PRO A 237 8.75 -1.35 -14.80
C PRO A 237 9.50 -2.35 -13.89
N ALA A 238 9.84 -3.51 -14.44
CA ALA A 238 10.37 -4.64 -13.71
C ALA A 238 11.67 -4.33 -12.96
N SER A 239 11.91 -5.08 -11.88
CA SER A 239 13.12 -5.03 -11.05
C SER A 239 13.39 -3.68 -10.37
N GLN A 240 12.34 -2.87 -10.16
CA GLN A 240 12.45 -1.55 -9.55
C GLN A 240 11.58 -1.41 -8.31
N ALA A 241 12.02 -0.52 -7.39
CA ALA A 241 11.21 -0.06 -6.27
C ALA A 241 10.74 1.38 -6.52
N PHE A 242 9.53 1.70 -6.05
CA PHE A 242 8.90 3.01 -6.19
C PHE A 242 8.26 3.46 -4.88
N ASN A 243 8.58 4.66 -4.46
CA ASN A 243 7.85 5.33 -3.39
C ASN A 243 6.47 5.75 -3.91
N VAL A 244 5.43 5.39 -3.16
CA VAL A 244 4.06 5.80 -3.45
C VAL A 244 3.63 6.79 -2.38
N CYS A 245 3.62 8.07 -2.73
CA CYS A 245 3.45 9.20 -1.82
C CYS A 245 2.96 10.43 -2.58
N THR A 246 2.47 11.44 -1.82
CA THR A 246 2.06 12.74 -2.39
C THR A 246 3.22 13.73 -2.50
N GLY A 247 4.26 13.58 -1.70
CA GLY A 247 5.32 14.57 -1.53
C GLY A 247 4.95 15.72 -0.60
N GLN A 248 3.83 15.62 0.11
CA GLN A 248 3.31 16.67 0.99
C GLN A 248 3.25 16.21 2.45
N ALA A 249 3.76 17.06 3.35
CA ALA A 249 3.71 16.80 4.79
C ALA A 249 2.47 17.44 5.41
N HIS A 250 1.75 16.67 6.20
CA HIS A 250 0.65 17.15 7.02
C HIS A 250 0.94 16.86 8.48
N SER A 251 0.99 17.92 9.34
CA SER A 251 1.13 17.75 10.77
C SER A 251 -0.16 17.21 11.37
N LEU A 252 -0.04 16.54 12.51
CA LEU A 252 -1.21 16.04 13.22
C LEU A 252 -2.12 17.18 13.70
N ALA A 253 -1.52 18.33 14.06
CA ALA A 253 -2.25 19.55 14.37
C ALA A 253 -3.11 20.02 13.18
N ASN A 254 -2.54 20.06 11.97
CA ASN A 254 -3.26 20.44 10.75
C ASN A 254 -4.41 19.45 10.43
N VAL A 255 -4.23 18.16 10.69
CA VAL A 255 -5.30 17.15 10.52
C VAL A 255 -6.47 17.46 11.48
N ILE A 256 -6.18 17.78 12.74
CA ILE A 256 -7.22 18.10 13.73
C ILE A 256 -7.97 19.38 13.34
N GLU A 257 -7.26 20.47 12.97
CA GLU A 257 -7.86 21.71 12.47
C GLU A 257 -8.78 21.45 11.28
N THR A 258 -8.31 20.66 10.31
CA THR A 258 -9.11 20.30 9.14
C THR A 258 -10.37 19.55 9.53
N MET A 259 -10.27 18.60 10.46
CA MET A 259 -11.43 17.85 10.95
C MET A 259 -12.38 18.72 11.76
N SER A 260 -11.88 19.66 12.58
CA SER A 260 -12.73 20.66 13.29
C SER A 260 -13.54 21.48 12.30
N ALA A 261 -12.90 21.97 11.23
CA ALA A 261 -13.58 22.72 10.17
C ALA A 261 -14.64 21.89 9.42
N ILE A 262 -14.37 20.59 9.18
CA ILE A 262 -15.32 19.68 8.53
C ILE A 262 -16.51 19.37 9.43
N ALA A 263 -16.28 19.11 10.71
CA ALA A 263 -17.29 18.66 11.68
C ALA A 263 -18.06 19.84 12.30
N GLY A 264 -17.54 21.07 12.23
CA GLY A 264 -18.14 22.28 12.79
C GLY A 264 -17.97 22.44 14.31
N TYR A 265 -17.03 21.73 14.91
CA TYR A 265 -16.69 21.86 16.33
C TYR A 265 -15.24 21.45 16.62
N ASP A 266 -14.70 21.94 17.74
CA ASP A 266 -13.36 21.60 18.19
C ASP A 266 -13.38 20.40 19.16
N ILE A 267 -12.35 19.56 19.05
CA ILE A 267 -12.11 18.43 19.95
C ILE A 267 -10.90 18.73 20.86
N GLU A 268 -11.00 18.46 22.15
CA GLU A 268 -9.86 18.57 23.07
C GLU A 268 -8.86 17.43 22.81
N VAL A 269 -7.63 17.78 22.44
CA VAL A 269 -6.58 16.77 22.26
C VAL A 269 -5.77 16.65 23.55
N ARG A 270 -5.71 15.45 24.12
CA ARG A 270 -4.85 15.09 25.23
C ARG A 270 -3.65 14.31 24.73
N VAL A 271 -2.46 14.83 25.01
CA VAL A 271 -1.23 14.11 24.68
C VAL A 271 -1.04 12.97 25.67
N ASN A 272 -1.10 11.73 25.16
CA ASN A 272 -0.84 10.54 25.97
C ASN A 272 0.63 10.15 25.77
N PRO A 273 1.49 10.18 26.83
CA PRO A 273 2.89 9.82 26.75
C PRO A 273 3.13 8.39 26.22
N ALA A 274 2.18 7.47 26.43
CA ALA A 274 2.27 6.10 25.93
C ALA A 274 2.23 6.01 24.39
N PHE A 275 1.72 7.05 23.71
CA PHE A 275 1.68 7.15 22.26
C PHE A 275 2.84 7.96 21.68
N VAL A 276 3.70 8.54 22.53
CA VAL A 276 4.90 9.27 22.10
C VAL A 276 6.06 8.29 22.03
N ARG A 277 6.64 8.12 20.86
CA ARG A 277 7.81 7.25 20.67
C ARG A 277 9.09 8.04 20.98
N ALA A 278 10.03 7.44 21.70
CA ALA A 278 11.27 8.09 22.13
C ALA A 278 12.12 8.66 20.98
N ASN A 279 11.97 8.12 19.77
CA ASN A 279 12.70 8.53 18.57
C ASN A 279 11.72 8.88 17.44
N ASP A 280 10.64 9.61 17.73
CA ASP A 280 9.69 10.03 16.69
C ASP A 280 10.37 10.98 15.69
N VAL A 281 10.34 10.60 14.43
CA VAL A 281 10.74 11.48 13.34
C VAL A 281 9.72 12.59 13.19
N LEU A 282 10.15 13.84 13.31
CA LEU A 282 9.25 14.99 13.21
C LEU A 282 8.56 15.03 11.85
N THR A 283 9.30 14.78 10.77
CA THR A 283 8.73 14.85 9.42
C THR A 283 9.19 13.66 8.57
N LEU A 284 8.23 12.91 8.01
CA LEU A 284 8.47 11.80 7.09
C LEU A 284 7.66 12.03 5.81
N VAL A 285 8.35 12.41 4.73
CA VAL A 285 7.76 12.74 3.42
C VAL A 285 8.52 12.01 2.33
N GLY A 286 7.80 11.45 1.37
CA GLY A 286 8.38 10.74 0.24
C GLY A 286 8.63 11.63 -0.98
N CYS A 287 9.60 11.24 -1.80
CA CYS A 287 9.81 11.76 -3.14
C CYS A 287 9.12 10.82 -4.15
N ASN A 288 8.17 11.35 -4.93
CA ASN A 288 7.47 10.59 -5.97
C ASN A 288 8.02 10.81 -7.38
N HIS A 289 9.16 11.47 -7.51
CA HIS A 289 9.75 11.87 -8.80
C HIS A 289 10.01 10.68 -9.72
N LYS A 290 10.61 9.61 -9.18
CA LYS A 290 10.87 8.37 -9.91
C LYS A 290 9.56 7.74 -10.38
N LEU A 291 8.58 7.64 -9.51
CA LEU A 291 7.26 7.10 -9.84
C LEU A 291 6.62 7.89 -10.98
N SER A 292 6.52 9.21 -10.83
CA SER A 292 5.89 10.10 -11.82
C SER A 292 6.60 10.08 -13.17
N SER A 293 7.93 9.89 -13.21
CA SER A 293 8.68 9.76 -14.47
C SER A 293 8.34 8.50 -15.26
N VAL A 294 7.83 7.47 -14.59
CA VAL A 294 7.50 6.16 -15.20
C VAL A 294 6.02 6.05 -15.55
N ILE A 295 5.13 6.39 -14.60
CA ILE A 295 3.69 6.19 -14.78
C ILE A 295 2.92 7.46 -15.13
N GLY A 296 3.62 8.58 -15.32
CA GLY A 296 3.00 9.90 -15.43
C GLY A 296 2.52 10.44 -14.08
N ALA A 297 2.12 11.69 -14.03
CA ALA A 297 1.57 12.27 -12.80
C ALA A 297 0.27 11.55 -12.39
N VAL A 298 0.16 11.24 -11.11
CA VAL A 298 -1.11 10.88 -10.47
C VAL A 298 -1.45 12.04 -9.55
N GLU A 299 -2.50 12.80 -9.91
CA GLU A 299 -2.90 13.96 -9.13
C GLU A 299 -3.28 13.54 -7.71
N PRO A 300 -2.65 14.12 -6.68
CA PRO A 300 -2.99 13.79 -5.31
C PRO A 300 -4.36 14.39 -4.94
N THR A 301 -5.24 13.58 -4.38
CA THR A 301 -6.46 14.08 -3.75
C THR A 301 -6.06 14.90 -2.52
N PRO A 302 -6.50 16.16 -2.36
CA PRO A 302 -6.22 16.94 -1.17
C PRO A 302 -6.66 16.20 0.10
N LEU A 303 -5.82 16.21 1.15
CA LEU A 303 -6.12 15.48 2.38
C LEU A 303 -7.48 15.89 2.99
N ALA A 304 -7.83 17.18 2.91
CA ALA A 304 -9.12 17.69 3.38
C ALA A 304 -10.32 17.04 2.68
N GLU A 305 -10.21 16.73 1.39
CA GLU A 305 -11.25 16.03 0.63
C GLU A 305 -11.37 14.57 1.06
N THR A 306 -10.23 13.90 1.26
CA THR A 306 -10.19 12.52 1.78
C THR A 306 -10.81 12.44 3.17
N LEU A 307 -10.45 13.34 4.08
CA LEU A 307 -11.01 13.39 5.44
C LEU A 307 -12.51 13.70 5.42
N ARG A 308 -12.96 14.62 4.56
CA ARG A 308 -14.41 14.92 4.39
C ARG A 308 -15.16 13.69 3.88
N TRP A 309 -14.61 13.01 2.88
CA TRP A 309 -15.19 11.77 2.37
C TRP A 309 -15.31 10.69 3.45
N MET A 310 -14.25 10.47 4.25
CA MET A 310 -14.27 9.54 5.37
C MET A 310 -15.26 9.93 6.46
N TYR A 311 -15.45 11.25 6.71
CA TYR A 311 -16.38 11.76 7.71
C TYR A 311 -17.84 11.55 7.32
N LEU A 312 -18.17 11.66 6.02
CA LEU A 312 -19.52 11.55 5.50
C LEU A 312 -19.93 10.10 5.17
N ALA A 313 -19.00 9.17 5.06
CA ALA A 313 -19.29 7.75 4.78
C ALA A 313 -19.81 7.03 6.03
#